data_e3eb598078d5c2e8d63841b6eff38c1a
#
_entry.id   e3eb598078d5c2e8d63841b6eff38c1a
#
_cell.length_a   1.000
_cell.length_b   1.000
_cell.length_c   1.000
_cell.angle_alpha   90.00
_cell.angle_beta   90.00
_cell.angle_gamma   90.00
#
_symmetry.space_group_name_H-M   'P 1'
#
loop_
_entity.id
_entity.type
_entity.pdbx_description
1 polymer ?
#
loop_
_entity_poly.entity_id
_entity_poly.type
_entity_poly.pdbx_seq_one_letter_code
_entity_poly.pdbx_strand_id
1 'polypeptide(L)'
;MASTSLQGKTSSPSSSPPDYIYDVFLSFRGKDTRNNFTSHLYSNLVQRGIDVYMDNRELHRGKTIEPALWKAIEESRFSIVVFSRDYASSPWCLDELVKIVQCMKEMGQTVLPVFYDVEPSEVAERKRKYEEAFVDHEKNFDENLEKVRSWKDCLTTVANLSGWDIRNR
;
A
#
# COMPACT_ATOMS: atom_id res chain seq x y z
N MET A 1 -33.78 26.15 -30.38
CA MET A 1 -33.37 25.92 -30.10
C MET A 1 -32.55 25.43 -29.45
N ALA A 2 -32.17 25.24 -28.94
CA ALA A 2 -31.30 24.95 -28.42
C ALA A 2 -30.92 23.91 -27.97
N SER A 3 -31.02 23.41 -27.58
CA SER A 3 -30.67 22.49 -27.29
C SER A 3 -29.67 22.00 -27.13
N THR A 4 -29.29 21.76 -27.33
CA THR A 4 -28.32 21.50 -27.40
C THR A 4 -27.55 21.17 -26.43
N SER A 5 -27.41 21.57 -25.99
CA SER A 5 -26.65 21.54 -25.02
C SER A 5 -26.46 20.35 -24.44
N LEU A 6 -27.11 19.72 -24.28
CA LEU A 6 -27.00 18.71 -23.61
C LEU A 6 -26.07 17.83 -23.89
N GLN A 7 -25.73 17.72 -24.76
CA GLN A 7 -24.96 16.90 -25.12
C GLN A 7 -23.83 16.72 -24.37
N GLY A 8 -23.39 17.55 -24.03
CA GLY A 8 -22.16 17.39 -23.43
C GLY A 8 -22.11 16.32 -22.53
N LYS A 9 -23.01 16.16 -21.86
CA LYS A 9 -22.87 15.38 -20.88
C LYS A 9 -22.75 14.07 -21.18
N THR A 10 -23.12 13.73 -22.00
CA THR A 10 -23.15 12.44 -22.19
C THR A 10 -21.89 11.85 -22.23
N SER A 11 -20.99 12.53 -22.47
CA SER A 11 -19.86 11.96 -22.78
C SER A 11 -19.24 11.12 -21.83
N SER A 12 -19.40 11.14 -20.72
CA SER A 12 -18.51 10.48 -19.94
C SER A 12 -19.08 9.61 -18.94
N PRO A 13 -19.90 8.83 -19.28
CA PRO A 13 -20.46 7.98 -18.29
C PRO A 13 -19.42 7.02 -17.79
N SER A 14 -18.58 6.56 -18.64
CA SER A 14 -17.62 5.62 -18.21
C SER A 14 -16.52 6.22 -17.42
N SER A 15 -16.45 7.51 -17.40
CA SER A 15 -15.37 8.14 -16.68
C SER A 15 -15.79 8.63 -15.32
N SER A 16 -16.86 8.16 -14.79
CA SER A 16 -17.22 8.51 -13.43
C SER A 16 -16.14 8.04 -12.49
N PRO A 17 -15.71 8.86 -11.57
CA PRO A 17 -14.71 8.42 -10.60
C PRO A 17 -15.28 7.32 -9.73
N PRO A 18 -14.48 6.40 -9.28
CA PRO A 18 -14.95 5.36 -8.38
C PRO A 18 -15.45 6.00 -7.09
N ASP A 19 -16.43 5.36 -6.48
CA ASP A 19 -16.94 5.82 -5.21
C ASP A 19 -15.98 5.37 -4.12
N TYR A 20 -15.16 6.27 -3.65
CA TYR A 20 -14.25 5.95 -2.57
C TYR A 20 -14.95 6.11 -1.23
N ILE A 21 -14.79 5.12 -0.38
CA ILE A 21 -15.33 5.14 0.98
C ILE A 21 -14.29 5.69 1.95
N TYR A 22 -13.04 5.37 1.71
CA TYR A 22 -11.94 5.86 2.55
C TYR A 22 -11.09 6.85 1.77
N ASP A 23 -10.53 7.81 2.47
CA ASP A 23 -9.54 8.69 1.88
C ASP A 23 -8.19 8.00 1.75
N VAL A 24 -7.81 7.25 2.76
CA VAL A 24 -6.49 6.63 2.85
C VAL A 24 -6.56 5.20 3.34
N PHE A 25 -5.85 4.32 2.67
CA PHE A 25 -5.53 2.99 3.17
C PHE A 25 -4.09 3.04 3.70
N LEU A 26 -3.88 2.63 4.94
CA LEU A 26 -2.57 2.69 5.56
C LEU A 26 -1.99 1.28 5.67
N SER A 27 -0.93 1.02 4.89
CA SER A 27 -0.23 -0.27 4.89
C SER A 27 1.05 -0.16 5.70
N PHE A 28 1.21 -1.02 6.70
CA PHE A 28 2.37 -0.98 7.59
C PHE A 28 2.53 -2.31 8.29
N ARG A 29 3.73 -2.56 8.82
CA ARG A 29 3.95 -3.74 9.65
C ARG A 29 3.79 -3.33 11.10
N GLY A 30 2.75 -3.85 11.75
CA GLY A 30 2.36 -3.39 13.08
C GLY A 30 3.41 -3.56 14.16
N LYS A 31 4.17 -4.64 14.09
CA LYS A 31 5.23 -4.87 15.08
C LYS A 31 6.30 -3.78 15.07
N ASP A 32 6.53 -3.17 13.91
CA ASP A 32 7.59 -2.18 13.77
C ASP A 32 7.15 -0.78 14.19
N THR A 33 5.92 -0.40 13.86
CA THR A 33 5.54 1.01 13.94
C THR A 33 4.21 1.30 14.63
N ARG A 34 3.42 0.27 14.98
CA ARG A 34 2.06 0.49 15.49
C ARG A 34 1.99 1.38 16.73
N ASN A 35 2.90 1.19 17.65
CA ASN A 35 2.87 1.93 18.92
C ASN A 35 3.62 3.25 18.87
N ASN A 36 4.12 3.65 17.71
CA ASN A 36 4.85 4.90 17.57
C ASN A 36 4.43 5.65 16.33
N PHE A 37 5.20 5.56 15.24
CA PHE A 37 5.00 6.40 14.05
C PHE A 37 3.61 6.21 13.42
N THR A 38 3.18 4.96 13.22
CA THR A 38 1.92 4.69 12.54
C THR A 38 0.72 5.19 13.34
N SER A 39 0.75 5.01 14.66
CA SER A 39 -0.32 5.53 15.52
C SER A 39 -0.40 7.04 15.48
N HIS A 40 0.73 7.72 15.47
CA HIS A 40 0.76 9.19 15.39
C HIS A 40 0.25 9.65 14.02
N LEU A 41 0.67 8.99 12.94
CA LEU A 41 0.21 9.30 11.61
C LEU A 41 -1.31 9.15 11.50
N TYR A 42 -1.82 8.01 11.97
CA TYR A 42 -3.26 7.74 11.97
C TYR A 42 -4.04 8.82 12.73
N SER A 43 -3.59 9.14 13.95
CA SER A 43 -4.26 10.13 14.78
C SER A 43 -4.28 11.51 14.11
N ASN A 44 -3.16 11.90 13.51
CA ASN A 44 -3.08 13.19 12.83
C ASN A 44 -4.01 13.26 11.62
N LEU A 45 -4.09 12.19 10.85
CA LEU A 45 -4.97 12.15 9.69
C LEU A 45 -6.45 12.22 10.11
N VAL A 46 -6.81 11.45 11.12
CA VAL A 46 -8.19 11.45 11.64
C VAL A 46 -8.58 12.81 12.21
N GLN A 47 -7.68 13.46 12.94
CA GLN A 47 -7.93 14.80 13.48
C GLN A 47 -8.16 15.83 12.39
N ARG A 48 -7.63 15.61 11.20
CA ARG A 48 -7.83 16.51 10.06
C ARG A 48 -9.06 16.14 9.23
N GLY A 49 -9.87 15.22 9.72
CA GLY A 49 -11.10 14.82 9.03
C GLY A 49 -10.89 13.85 7.88
N ILE A 50 -9.74 13.15 7.86
CA ILE A 50 -9.43 12.19 6.81
C ILE A 50 -9.88 10.82 7.27
N ASP A 51 -10.65 10.12 6.43
CA ASP A 51 -11.10 8.76 6.71
C ASP A 51 -9.99 7.77 6.35
N VAL A 52 -9.47 7.09 7.36
CA VAL A 52 -8.35 6.18 7.21
C VAL A 52 -8.76 4.76 7.53
N TYR A 53 -8.45 3.83 6.63
CA TYR A 53 -8.56 2.40 6.95
C TYR A 53 -7.20 1.91 7.38
N MET A 54 -7.12 1.39 8.58
CA MET A 54 -5.90 0.82 9.13
C MET A 54 -6.16 -0.63 9.50
N ASP A 55 -5.39 -1.54 8.90
CA ASP A 55 -5.61 -2.97 9.15
C ASP A 55 -5.06 -3.38 10.51
N ASN A 56 -5.91 -3.97 11.33
CA ASN A 56 -5.53 -4.44 12.66
C ASN A 56 -5.40 -5.96 12.71
N ARG A 57 -5.42 -6.62 11.57
CA ARG A 57 -5.50 -8.06 11.54
C ARG A 57 -4.20 -8.82 11.64
N GLU A 58 -3.11 -8.15 11.87
CA GLU A 58 -1.87 -8.85 12.17
C GLU A 58 -1.97 -9.75 13.37
N LEU A 59 -3.00 -9.56 14.17
CA LEU A 59 -3.29 -10.43 15.30
C LEU A 59 -3.80 -11.81 14.86
N HIS A 60 -4.14 -11.97 13.58
CA HIS A 60 -4.68 -13.22 13.06
C HIS A 60 -3.65 -13.89 12.15
N ARG A 61 -2.53 -14.27 12.71
CA ARG A 61 -1.46 -14.89 11.96
C ARG A 61 -1.91 -16.16 11.24
N GLY A 62 -1.38 -16.36 10.05
CA GLY A 62 -1.62 -17.57 9.28
C GLY A 62 -2.89 -17.61 8.48
N LYS A 63 -3.67 -16.55 8.51
CA LYS A 63 -4.87 -16.47 7.69
C LYS A 63 -4.59 -15.75 6.38
N THR A 64 -5.34 -16.13 5.35
CA THR A 64 -5.25 -15.43 4.08
C THR A 64 -5.86 -14.03 4.23
N ILE A 65 -5.48 -13.13 3.36
CA ILE A 65 -6.05 -11.80 3.36
C ILE A 65 -7.54 -11.91 3.02
N GLU A 66 -8.36 -11.34 3.88
CA GLU A 66 -9.80 -11.44 3.72
C GLU A 66 -10.30 -10.54 2.59
N PRO A 67 -11.40 -10.93 1.94
CA PRO A 67 -12.00 -10.10 0.89
C PRO A 67 -12.31 -8.67 1.32
N ALA A 68 -12.62 -8.47 2.61
CA ALA A 68 -12.90 -7.14 3.13
C ALA A 68 -11.68 -6.22 3.05
N LEU A 69 -10.48 -6.77 3.22
CA LEU A 69 -9.25 -6.00 3.10
C LEU A 69 -8.99 -5.60 1.66
N TRP A 70 -9.17 -6.52 0.71
CA TRP A 70 -9.03 -6.22 -0.70
C TRP A 70 -9.99 -5.11 -1.10
N LYS A 71 -11.22 -5.19 -0.61
CA LYS A 71 -12.23 -4.19 -0.91
C LYS A 71 -11.86 -2.83 -0.32
N ALA A 72 -11.32 -2.81 0.89
CA ALA A 72 -10.89 -1.56 1.51
C ALA A 72 -9.80 -0.87 0.69
N ILE A 73 -8.86 -1.64 0.12
CA ILE A 73 -7.84 -1.07 -0.76
C ILE A 73 -8.49 -0.48 -2.00
N GLU A 74 -9.41 -1.20 -2.63
CA GLU A 74 -10.12 -0.73 -3.81
C GLU A 74 -10.95 0.52 -3.55
N GLU A 75 -11.48 0.64 -2.34
CA GLU A 75 -12.35 1.75 -1.96
C GLU A 75 -11.60 2.93 -1.36
N SER A 76 -10.29 2.91 -1.35
CA SER A 76 -9.48 4.00 -0.82
C SER A 76 -8.93 4.87 -1.94
N ARG A 77 -8.98 6.18 -1.73
CA ARG A 77 -8.47 7.12 -2.73
C ARG A 77 -6.95 7.10 -2.82
N PHE A 78 -6.31 7.03 -1.67
CA PHE A 78 -4.85 6.98 -1.58
C PHE A 78 -4.42 5.77 -0.78
N SER A 79 -3.24 5.25 -1.05
CA SER A 79 -2.62 4.28 -0.16
C SER A 79 -1.30 4.85 0.33
N ILE A 80 -1.10 4.87 1.64
CA ILE A 80 0.18 5.23 2.24
C ILE A 80 0.84 3.93 2.67
N VAL A 81 2.03 3.68 2.15
CA VAL A 81 2.78 2.47 2.48
C VAL A 81 3.97 2.88 3.35
N VAL A 82 3.97 2.41 4.59
CA VAL A 82 5.05 2.72 5.54
C VAL A 82 6.07 1.60 5.47
N PHE A 83 7.16 1.85 4.77
CA PHE A 83 8.26 0.89 4.69
C PHE A 83 9.13 1.04 5.93
N SER A 84 9.00 0.10 6.84
CA SER A 84 9.86 -0.01 8.00
C SER A 84 10.91 -1.08 7.76
N ARG A 85 11.81 -1.26 8.71
CA ARG A 85 12.93 -2.18 8.57
C ARG A 85 12.50 -3.60 8.19
N ASP A 86 11.45 -4.10 8.81
CA ASP A 86 11.00 -5.47 8.61
C ASP A 86 9.67 -5.60 7.84
N TYR A 87 9.28 -4.54 7.12
CA TYR A 87 8.03 -4.58 6.35
C TYR A 87 7.99 -5.79 5.41
N ALA A 88 9.09 -6.04 4.70
CA ALA A 88 9.15 -7.12 3.73
C ALA A 88 9.24 -8.50 4.35
N SER A 89 9.41 -8.60 5.67
CA SER A 89 9.41 -9.90 6.34
C SER A 89 8.01 -10.48 6.43
N SER A 90 6.97 -9.67 6.20
CA SER A 90 5.59 -10.11 6.29
C SER A 90 5.02 -10.42 4.92
N PRO A 91 4.73 -11.69 4.60
CA PRO A 91 4.04 -12.01 3.35
C PRO A 91 2.69 -11.30 3.25
N TRP A 92 2.03 -11.07 4.39
CA TRP A 92 0.77 -10.34 4.44
C TRP A 92 0.93 -8.90 3.92
N CYS A 93 1.95 -8.19 4.40
CA CYS A 93 2.24 -6.83 3.93
C CYS A 93 2.57 -6.82 2.43
N LEU A 94 3.32 -7.82 1.98
CA LEU A 94 3.70 -7.91 0.57
C LEU A 94 2.50 -8.22 -0.33
N ASP A 95 1.55 -9.03 0.13
CA ASP A 95 0.32 -9.29 -0.62
C ASP A 95 -0.55 -8.04 -0.68
N GLU A 96 -0.63 -7.27 0.41
CA GLU A 96 -1.30 -5.96 0.38
C GLU A 96 -0.66 -5.04 -0.65
N LEU A 97 0.66 -5.02 -0.67
CA LEU A 97 1.40 -4.16 -1.59
C LEU A 97 1.10 -4.51 -3.05
N VAL A 98 1.01 -5.79 -3.37
CA VAL A 98 0.65 -6.23 -4.72
C VAL A 98 -0.73 -5.69 -5.10
N LYS A 99 -1.69 -5.79 -4.19
CA LYS A 99 -3.04 -5.28 -4.45
C LYS A 99 -3.03 -3.76 -4.62
N ILE A 100 -2.26 -3.06 -3.81
CA ILE A 100 -2.12 -1.60 -3.89
C ILE A 100 -1.56 -1.20 -5.25
N VAL A 101 -0.51 -1.88 -5.72
CA VAL A 101 0.09 -1.60 -7.02
C VAL A 101 -0.88 -1.90 -8.16
N GLN A 102 -1.64 -2.98 -8.03
CA GLN A 102 -2.66 -3.33 -9.01
C GLN A 102 -3.70 -2.21 -9.12
N CYS A 103 -4.20 -1.72 -8.01
CA CYS A 103 -5.17 -0.62 -7.99
C CYS A 103 -4.57 0.68 -8.53
N MET A 104 -3.29 0.93 -8.27
CA MET A 104 -2.60 2.09 -8.83
C MET A 104 -2.60 2.02 -10.36
N LYS A 105 -2.26 0.87 -10.91
CA LYS A 105 -2.15 0.69 -12.36
C LYS A 105 -3.51 0.64 -13.06
N GLU A 106 -4.47 -0.04 -12.46
CA GLU A 106 -5.76 -0.28 -13.10
C GLU A 106 -6.81 0.78 -12.82
N MET A 107 -6.75 1.39 -11.66
CA MET A 107 -7.77 2.35 -11.22
C MET A 107 -7.25 3.77 -11.04
N GLY A 108 -5.96 3.97 -11.25
CA GLY A 108 -5.37 5.31 -11.13
C GLY A 108 -5.23 5.81 -9.70
N GLN A 109 -5.26 4.93 -8.73
CA GLN A 109 -5.12 5.34 -7.33
C GLN A 109 -3.70 5.83 -7.06
N THR A 110 -3.58 6.78 -6.16
CA THR A 110 -2.27 7.34 -5.78
C THR A 110 -1.66 6.56 -4.64
N VAL A 111 -0.39 6.24 -4.77
CA VAL A 111 0.36 5.52 -3.74
C VAL A 111 1.50 6.41 -3.24
N LEU A 112 1.58 6.57 -1.92
CA LEU A 112 2.56 7.42 -1.27
C LEU A 112 3.45 6.58 -0.35
N PRO A 113 4.70 6.35 -0.74
CA PRO A 113 5.61 5.60 0.15
C PRO A 113 6.16 6.50 1.24
N VAL A 114 6.29 5.95 2.43
CA VAL A 114 6.96 6.59 3.55
C VAL A 114 8.07 5.64 3.99
N PHE A 115 9.29 6.14 4.03
CA PHE A 115 10.44 5.32 4.41
C PHE A 115 10.77 5.64 5.87
N TYR A 116 10.44 4.72 6.76
CA TYR A 116 10.62 4.91 8.19
C TYR A 116 11.87 4.18 8.64
N ASP A 117 12.92 4.94 8.87
CA ASP A 117 14.22 4.45 9.33
C ASP A 117 14.85 3.43 8.36
N VAL A 118 14.54 3.52 7.09
CA VAL A 118 15.17 2.76 6.01
C VAL A 118 15.41 3.69 4.85
N GLU A 119 16.41 3.40 4.03
CA GLU A 119 16.65 4.18 2.83
C GLU A 119 15.81 3.66 1.68
N PRO A 120 15.33 4.54 0.79
CA PRO A 120 14.57 4.09 -0.38
C PRO A 120 15.30 3.02 -1.19
N SER A 121 16.62 3.10 -1.31
CA SER A 121 17.40 2.11 -2.04
C SER A 121 17.40 0.75 -1.39
N GLU A 122 17.27 0.68 -0.06
CA GLU A 122 17.19 -0.60 0.62
C GLU A 122 15.93 -1.35 0.20
N VAL A 123 14.85 -0.61 0.00
CA VAL A 123 13.57 -1.19 -0.42
C VAL A 123 13.61 -1.50 -1.91
N ALA A 124 14.02 -0.54 -2.73
CA ALA A 124 14.00 -0.68 -4.18
C ALA A 124 14.92 -1.79 -4.68
N GLU A 125 16.07 -1.95 -4.05
CA GLU A 125 17.09 -2.90 -4.48
C GLU A 125 17.23 -4.09 -3.53
N ARG A 126 16.41 -4.13 -2.49
CA ARG A 126 16.39 -5.20 -1.48
C ARG A 126 17.75 -5.44 -0.86
N LYS A 127 18.17 -4.45 -0.09
CA LYS A 127 19.44 -4.51 0.65
C LYS A 127 19.16 -4.71 2.13
N ARG A 128 20.15 -5.16 2.88
CA ARG A 128 20.09 -5.32 4.32
C ARG A 128 18.93 -6.21 4.76
N LYS A 129 18.04 -5.72 5.59
CA LYS A 129 16.90 -6.50 6.10
C LYS A 129 15.95 -6.94 4.98
N TYR A 130 15.83 -6.16 3.93
CA TYR A 130 15.01 -6.51 2.79
C TYR A 130 15.64 -7.68 2.00
N GLU A 131 16.96 -7.71 1.91
CA GLU A 131 17.64 -8.83 1.30
C GLU A 131 17.46 -10.11 2.12
N GLU A 132 17.62 -10.03 3.43
CA GLU A 132 17.43 -11.17 4.33
C GLU A 132 16.01 -11.72 4.23
N ALA A 133 15.01 -10.84 4.17
CA ALA A 133 13.62 -11.25 4.03
C ALA A 133 13.40 -12.07 2.77
N PHE A 134 13.98 -11.65 1.65
CA PHE A 134 13.79 -12.36 0.39
C PHE A 134 14.58 -13.65 0.28
N VAL A 135 15.71 -13.78 0.97
CA VAL A 135 16.38 -15.06 1.10
C VAL A 135 15.42 -16.07 1.73
N ASP A 136 14.73 -15.65 2.81
CA ASP A 136 13.78 -16.52 3.49
C ASP A 136 12.55 -16.80 2.62
N HIS A 137 12.04 -15.80 1.90
CA HIS A 137 10.87 -15.99 1.04
C HIS A 137 11.17 -16.95 -0.12
N GLU A 138 12.35 -16.85 -0.69
CA GLU A 138 12.75 -17.75 -1.78
C GLU A 138 12.82 -19.20 -1.32
N LYS A 139 13.18 -19.41 -0.06
CA LYS A 139 13.20 -20.73 0.52
C LYS A 139 11.79 -21.20 0.84
N ASN A 140 11.00 -20.37 1.48
CA ASN A 140 9.66 -20.75 1.96
C ASN A 140 8.63 -20.85 0.85
N PHE A 141 8.84 -20.17 -0.27
CA PHE A 141 7.93 -20.17 -1.42
C PHE A 141 8.63 -20.70 -2.67
N ASP A 142 9.48 -21.68 -2.52
CA ASP A 142 10.27 -22.22 -3.63
C ASP A 142 9.39 -22.85 -4.72
N GLU A 143 8.18 -23.25 -4.40
CA GLU A 143 7.24 -23.77 -5.37
C GLU A 143 6.46 -22.65 -6.08
N ASN A 144 6.62 -21.43 -5.65
CA ASN A 144 5.91 -20.29 -6.26
C ASN A 144 6.83 -19.06 -6.31
N LEU A 145 7.93 -19.19 -7.05
CA LEU A 145 8.90 -18.10 -7.16
C LEU A 145 8.35 -16.92 -7.95
N GLU A 146 7.31 -17.11 -8.76
CA GLU A 146 6.67 -15.98 -9.44
C GLU A 146 6.02 -15.03 -8.44
N LYS A 147 5.44 -15.55 -7.37
CA LYS A 147 4.88 -14.73 -6.30
C LYS A 147 5.97 -13.88 -5.66
N VAL A 148 7.13 -14.49 -5.36
CA VAL A 148 8.26 -13.78 -4.78
C VAL A 148 8.78 -12.71 -5.74
N ARG A 149 8.84 -12.99 -7.03
CA ARG A 149 9.25 -12.02 -8.02
C ARG A 149 8.27 -10.84 -8.10
N SER A 150 6.98 -11.14 -8.03
CA SER A 150 5.95 -10.10 -8.02
C SER A 150 6.12 -9.18 -6.82
N TRP A 151 6.42 -9.73 -5.65
CA TRP A 151 6.69 -8.94 -4.45
C TRP A 151 7.88 -7.99 -4.66
N LYS A 152 8.97 -8.51 -5.25
CA LYS A 152 10.16 -7.70 -5.53
C LYS A 152 9.85 -6.56 -6.49
N ASP A 153 9.10 -6.85 -7.55
CA ASP A 153 8.74 -5.85 -8.54
C ASP A 153 7.88 -4.75 -7.94
N CYS A 154 6.93 -5.12 -7.08
CA CYS A 154 6.08 -4.15 -6.42
C CYS A 154 6.86 -3.26 -5.46
N LEU A 155 7.81 -3.82 -4.72
CA LEU A 155 8.67 -3.02 -3.85
C LEU A 155 9.47 -2.00 -4.66
N THR A 156 10.06 -2.42 -5.77
CA THR A 156 10.82 -1.51 -6.63
C THR A 156 9.91 -0.41 -7.20
N THR A 157 8.72 -0.79 -7.65
CA THR A 157 7.77 0.17 -8.21
C THR A 157 7.40 1.24 -7.20
N VAL A 158 7.00 0.84 -6.00
CA VAL A 158 6.53 1.79 -4.99
C VAL A 158 7.70 2.60 -4.40
N ALA A 159 8.85 1.97 -4.19
CA ALA A 159 10.01 2.67 -3.64
C ALA A 159 10.54 3.77 -4.57
N ASN A 160 10.24 3.68 -5.86
CA ASN A 160 10.66 4.69 -6.82
C ASN A 160 9.65 5.83 -6.98
N LEU A 161 8.51 5.77 -6.31
CA LEU A 161 7.55 6.86 -6.32
C LEU A 161 8.01 7.97 -5.37
N SER A 162 7.50 9.18 -5.59
CA SER A 162 7.80 10.29 -4.68
C SER A 162 7.15 10.06 -3.32
N GLY A 163 7.91 10.19 -2.28
CA GLY A 163 7.42 9.96 -0.92
C GLY A 163 8.27 10.66 0.10
N TRP A 164 8.18 10.22 1.35
CA TRP A 164 8.87 10.85 2.47
C TRP A 164 9.85 9.88 3.12
N ASP A 165 11.04 10.40 3.40
CA ASP A 165 12.10 9.67 4.08
C ASP A 165 12.20 10.19 5.51
N ILE A 166 11.77 9.38 6.46
CA ILE A 166 11.76 9.74 7.87
C ILE A 166 12.82 8.93 8.59
N ARG A 167 13.87 9.59 9.03
CA ARG A 167 14.95 8.94 9.76
C ARG A 167 14.98 9.37 11.19
N ASN A 168 15.27 8.41 12.04
CA ASN A 168 15.44 8.71 13.43
C ASN A 168 16.86 9.21 13.58
N ARG A 169 17.04 10.49 13.84
CA ARG A 169 18.36 11.12 13.97
C ARG A 169 18.71 11.37 15.42
#